data_bc9b3e58aa48f359757a2d399e84eabc
#
_entry.id   bc9b3e58aa48f359757a2d399e84eabc
#
_cell.length_a   1.000
_cell.length_b   1.000
_cell.length_c   1.000
_cell.angle_alpha   90.00
_cell.angle_beta   90.00
_cell.angle_gamma   90.00
#
_symmetry.space_group_name_H-M   'P 1'
#
loop_
_entity.id
_entity.type
_entity.pdbx_description
1 polymer ?
#
loop_
_entity_poly.entity_id
_entity_poly.type
_entity_poly.pdbx_seq_one_letter_code
_entity_poly.pdbx_strand_id
1 'polypeptide(L)'
;MFEIKHKTNFLYKYTPLINQDLKIENIYHQLQIDLIDFMAYVHKRNEKLEPTLNKLNDLILQSVKNCLGEEYQLNMYGSRATKLCLPWSDIDYVISCSKNKHFEPLRILNDYLLELNDKFFIDIKYIASASIPVLKIFSNNDYHKISLDISMENVEHHGGECVNYIKQKIKEYEVLTPLTFALKTILQKAFLNDPYKGGLSSYGVILLIIHFLNVQKKKGNDISMKNLGKLFYDILYYYGSEYDITNPIIIEENEKLEQKIIAIHQFQVMKSEFVLVDPLNISNNVARNTRQYQNIKLAFKLGFVSIKESCECGCHYQYDGLNIKEEECEHNLLNRIFNDVKRDGI
;
A
#
# COMPACT_ATOMS: atom_id res chain seq x y z
N MET A 1 29.07 1.62 -14.75
CA MET A 1 28.99 2.35 -16.04
C MET A 1 28.40 1.38 -17.04
N PHE A 2 27.06 1.31 -17.11
CA PHE A 2 26.34 0.48 -18.08
C PHE A 2 25.63 1.42 -19.04
N GLU A 3 26.04 1.34 -20.30
CA GLU A 3 25.47 2.11 -21.40
C GLU A 3 24.02 1.64 -21.67
N ILE A 4 23.09 2.56 -21.53
CA ILE A 4 21.71 2.41 -22.03
C ILE A 4 21.79 2.56 -23.55
N LYS A 5 21.74 1.46 -24.29
CA LYS A 5 21.56 1.48 -25.74
C LYS A 5 20.16 1.98 -26.08
N HIS A 6 20.10 3.23 -26.51
CA HIS A 6 18.96 3.80 -27.19
C HIS A 6 18.56 2.95 -28.41
N LYS A 7 17.40 2.32 -28.36
CA LYS A 7 16.64 1.93 -29.56
C LYS A 7 15.66 3.04 -29.90
N THR A 8 16.13 4.17 -30.32
CA THR A 8 15.35 5.16 -31.04
C THR A 8 15.73 5.05 -32.50
N ASN A 9 14.87 4.39 -33.28
CA ASN A 9 14.68 4.68 -34.73
C ASN A 9 13.67 3.67 -35.29
N PHE A 10 12.37 4.00 -35.24
CA PHE A 10 11.43 3.51 -36.26
C PHE A 10 10.39 4.59 -36.57
N LEU A 11 10.64 5.30 -37.68
CA LEU A 11 9.67 5.79 -38.66
C LEU A 11 8.36 6.44 -38.14
N TYR A 12 8.45 7.75 -37.93
CA TYR A 12 7.26 8.62 -38.14
C TYR A 12 6.88 8.55 -39.64
N LYS A 13 5.85 7.80 -39.95
CA LYS A 13 5.13 7.91 -41.21
C LYS A 13 3.64 7.91 -40.92
N TYR A 14 3.05 9.10 -41.11
CA TYR A 14 1.64 9.34 -41.42
C TYR A 14 0.59 8.44 -40.71
N THR A 15 0.23 8.79 -39.50
CA THR A 15 -1.11 8.50 -38.99
C THR A 15 -1.93 9.77 -39.09
N PRO A 16 -3.15 9.73 -39.68
CA PRO A 16 -4.03 10.89 -39.67
C PRO A 16 -4.31 11.28 -38.21
N LEU A 17 -4.52 12.58 -37.99
CA LEU A 17 -5.00 13.18 -36.74
C LEU A 17 -6.36 12.58 -36.33
N ILE A 18 -6.39 11.32 -36.01
CA ILE A 18 -7.48 10.69 -35.27
C ILE A 18 -7.28 11.16 -33.85
N ASN A 19 -8.19 11.98 -33.43
CA ASN A 19 -8.38 12.68 -32.19
C ASN A 19 -7.63 12.00 -31.03
N GLN A 20 -6.44 12.51 -30.64
CA GLN A 20 -5.65 11.99 -29.52
C GLN A 20 -6.50 11.98 -28.23
N ASP A 21 -7.44 12.91 -28.11
CA ASP A 21 -8.35 13.02 -26.97
C ASP A 21 -9.30 11.81 -26.87
N LEU A 22 -9.84 11.32 -28.00
CA LEU A 22 -10.70 10.12 -28.01
C LEU A 22 -9.93 8.85 -27.65
N LYS A 23 -8.66 8.74 -28.00
CA LYS A 23 -7.84 7.58 -27.63
C LYS A 23 -7.54 7.57 -26.13
N ILE A 24 -7.24 8.72 -25.54
CA ILE A 24 -6.94 8.82 -24.13
C ILE A 24 -8.17 8.59 -23.25
N GLU A 25 -9.34 9.07 -23.67
CA GLU A 25 -10.62 8.81 -22.98
C GLU A 25 -10.97 7.31 -22.97
N ASN A 26 -10.73 6.59 -24.06
CA ASN A 26 -10.91 5.14 -24.12
C ASN A 26 -9.98 4.41 -23.14
N ILE A 27 -8.77 4.90 -22.94
CA ILE A 27 -7.82 4.32 -21.97
C ILE A 27 -8.24 4.61 -20.54
N TYR A 28 -8.70 5.80 -20.21
CA TYR A 28 -9.26 6.08 -18.89
C TYR A 28 -10.44 5.17 -18.59
N HIS A 29 -11.31 4.92 -19.58
CA HIS A 29 -12.41 4.00 -19.43
C HIS A 29 -11.94 2.56 -19.20
N GLN A 30 -10.95 2.09 -19.96
CA GLN A 30 -10.38 0.76 -19.78
C GLN A 30 -9.70 0.62 -18.41
N LEU A 31 -8.88 1.58 -18.01
CA LEU A 31 -8.28 1.60 -16.67
C LEU A 31 -9.32 1.57 -15.56
N GLN A 32 -10.44 2.25 -15.73
CA GLN A 32 -11.53 2.23 -14.76
C GLN A 32 -12.13 0.83 -14.62
N ILE A 33 -12.39 0.15 -15.73
CA ILE A 33 -12.89 -1.23 -15.73
C ILE A 33 -11.88 -2.14 -15.02
N ASP A 34 -10.62 -2.09 -15.43
CA ASP A 34 -9.55 -2.93 -14.89
C ASP A 34 -9.37 -2.73 -13.37
N LEU A 35 -9.45 -1.48 -12.90
CA LEU A 35 -9.34 -1.16 -11.48
C LEU A 35 -10.54 -1.67 -10.66
N ILE A 36 -11.75 -1.58 -11.22
CA ILE A 36 -12.96 -2.13 -10.58
C ILE A 36 -12.89 -3.65 -10.52
N ASP A 37 -12.49 -4.30 -11.60
CA ASP A 37 -12.34 -5.76 -11.67
C ASP A 37 -11.24 -6.24 -10.72
N PHE A 38 -10.11 -5.52 -10.66
CA PHE A 38 -9.04 -5.82 -9.71
C PHE A 38 -9.50 -5.66 -8.27
N MET A 39 -10.25 -4.61 -7.96
CA MET A 39 -10.85 -4.42 -6.63
C MET A 39 -11.79 -5.59 -6.28
N ALA A 40 -12.67 -5.99 -7.20
CA ALA A 40 -13.57 -7.13 -7.01
C ALA A 40 -12.80 -8.44 -6.79
N TYR A 41 -11.73 -8.67 -7.56
CA TYR A 41 -10.82 -9.81 -7.38
C TYR A 41 -10.20 -9.82 -5.98
N VAL A 42 -9.66 -8.68 -5.51
CA VAL A 42 -9.05 -8.56 -4.18
C VAL A 42 -10.08 -8.86 -3.08
N HIS A 43 -11.29 -8.32 -3.18
CA HIS A 43 -12.36 -8.59 -2.22
C HIS A 43 -12.75 -10.08 -2.18
N LYS A 44 -13.01 -10.68 -3.33
CA LYS A 44 -13.36 -12.11 -3.44
C LYS A 44 -12.27 -13.02 -2.85
N ARG A 45 -10.99 -12.68 -3.07
CA ARG A 45 -9.86 -13.46 -2.52
C ARG A 45 -9.77 -13.28 -1.00
N ASN A 46 -9.97 -12.08 -0.48
CA ASN A 46 -9.98 -11.82 0.96
C ASN A 46 -11.15 -12.53 1.66
N GLU A 47 -12.35 -12.54 1.07
CA GLU A 47 -13.50 -13.28 1.58
C GLU A 47 -13.22 -14.79 1.67
N LYS A 48 -12.57 -15.38 0.67
CA LYS A 48 -12.17 -16.80 0.71
C LYS A 48 -11.15 -17.10 1.82
N LEU A 49 -10.32 -16.13 2.20
CA LEU A 49 -9.33 -16.29 3.28
C LEU A 49 -9.94 -16.08 4.67
N GLU A 50 -11.07 -15.42 4.78
CA GLU A 50 -11.66 -15.01 6.07
C GLU A 50 -11.84 -16.16 7.08
N PRO A 51 -12.31 -17.37 6.70
CA PRO A 51 -12.40 -18.49 7.63
C PRO A 51 -11.05 -18.92 8.22
N THR A 52 -9.98 -18.85 7.40
CA THR A 52 -8.62 -19.16 7.85
C THR A 52 -8.07 -18.06 8.77
N LEU A 53 -8.33 -16.80 8.42
CA LEU A 53 -7.94 -15.65 9.24
C LEU A 53 -8.61 -15.69 10.61
N ASN A 54 -9.88 -16.05 10.69
CA ASN A 54 -10.61 -16.17 11.94
C ASN A 54 -10.03 -17.29 12.82
N LYS A 55 -9.68 -18.46 12.24
CA LYS A 55 -9.01 -19.53 12.99
C LYS A 55 -7.64 -19.11 13.53
N LEU A 56 -6.83 -18.38 12.74
CA LEU A 56 -5.56 -17.84 13.21
C LEU A 56 -5.76 -16.80 14.32
N ASN A 57 -6.73 -15.91 14.16
CA ASN A 57 -7.07 -14.91 15.16
C ASN A 57 -7.45 -15.58 16.50
N ASP A 58 -8.33 -16.58 16.46
CA ASP A 58 -8.76 -17.31 17.66
C ASP A 58 -7.60 -18.03 18.33
N LEU A 59 -6.71 -18.64 17.53
CA LEU A 59 -5.51 -19.31 18.03
C LEU A 59 -4.59 -18.33 18.76
N ILE A 60 -4.27 -17.19 18.15
CA ILE A 60 -3.40 -16.18 18.75
C ILE A 60 -4.06 -15.55 19.98
N LEU A 61 -5.35 -15.21 19.91
CA LEU A 61 -6.10 -14.67 21.04
C LEU A 61 -6.08 -15.63 22.23
N GLN A 62 -6.34 -16.92 21.99
CA GLN A 62 -6.30 -17.93 23.03
C GLN A 62 -4.90 -18.10 23.61
N SER A 63 -3.86 -18.05 22.78
CA SER A 63 -2.46 -18.10 23.21
C SER A 63 -2.10 -16.92 24.11
N VAL A 64 -2.51 -15.70 23.74
CA VAL A 64 -2.29 -14.49 24.55
C VAL A 64 -2.95 -14.66 25.93
N LYS A 65 -4.20 -15.12 25.99
CA LYS A 65 -4.91 -15.33 27.26
C LYS A 65 -4.27 -16.41 28.10
N ASN A 66 -3.86 -17.51 27.51
CA ASN A 66 -3.27 -18.65 28.24
C ASN A 66 -1.91 -18.30 28.86
N CYS A 67 -1.06 -17.55 28.16
CA CYS A 67 0.29 -17.29 28.65
C CYS A 67 0.47 -15.93 29.34
N LEU A 68 -0.34 -14.92 28.99
CA LEU A 68 -0.22 -13.58 29.58
C LEU A 68 -1.34 -13.25 30.59
N GLY A 69 -2.55 -13.77 30.38
CA GLY A 69 -3.72 -13.53 31.21
C GLY A 69 -4.85 -12.80 30.52
N GLU A 70 -6.04 -12.83 31.11
CA GLU A 70 -7.27 -12.24 30.54
C GLU A 70 -7.25 -10.71 30.44
N GLU A 71 -6.36 -10.04 31.17
CA GLU A 71 -6.19 -8.59 31.14
C GLU A 71 -5.45 -8.08 29.89
N TYR A 72 -4.83 -8.98 29.11
CA TYR A 72 -4.19 -8.67 27.85
C TYR A 72 -5.19 -8.78 26.70
N GLN A 73 -5.31 -7.71 25.92
CA GLN A 73 -6.22 -7.63 24.79
C GLN A 73 -5.43 -7.67 23.49
N LEU A 74 -5.85 -8.53 22.56
CA LEU A 74 -5.30 -8.60 21.20
C LEU A 74 -6.18 -7.79 20.26
N ASN A 75 -5.62 -6.77 19.65
CA ASN A 75 -6.34 -5.90 18.73
C ASN A 75 -5.69 -5.96 17.34
N MET A 76 -6.50 -6.19 16.31
CA MET A 76 -6.04 -6.14 14.92
C MET A 76 -5.95 -4.68 14.46
N TYR A 77 -4.84 -4.32 13.80
CA TYR A 77 -4.65 -3.01 13.20
C TYR A 77 -4.13 -3.13 11.76
N GLY A 78 -3.59 -2.05 11.17
CA GLY A 78 -3.00 -2.07 9.84
C GLY A 78 -4.00 -2.31 8.71
N SER A 79 -3.52 -2.90 7.63
CA SER A 79 -4.26 -2.97 6.38
C SER A 79 -5.49 -3.89 6.43
N ARG A 80 -5.47 -4.94 7.27
CA ARG A 80 -6.63 -5.83 7.43
C ARG A 80 -7.74 -5.19 8.25
N ALA A 81 -7.40 -4.46 9.30
CA ALA A 81 -8.39 -3.74 10.11
C ALA A 81 -9.09 -2.62 9.32
N THR A 82 -8.42 -2.04 8.32
CA THR A 82 -8.98 -1.02 7.43
C THR A 82 -9.64 -1.60 6.19
N LYS A 83 -9.52 -2.90 5.93
CA LYS A 83 -9.94 -3.59 4.70
C LYS A 83 -9.21 -3.12 3.43
N LEU A 84 -8.04 -2.50 3.59
CA LEU A 84 -7.15 -2.10 2.49
C LEU A 84 -5.99 -3.10 2.30
N CYS A 85 -6.18 -4.35 2.70
CA CYS A 85 -5.22 -5.43 2.52
C CYS A 85 -5.35 -6.08 1.14
N LEU A 86 -4.20 -6.41 0.56
CA LEU A 86 -4.12 -7.37 -0.53
C LEU A 86 -4.25 -8.81 0.04
N PRO A 87 -4.64 -9.81 -0.77
CA PRO A 87 -4.86 -11.18 -0.28
C PRO A 87 -3.63 -11.79 0.43
N TRP A 88 -2.45 -11.37 0.05
CA TRP A 88 -1.16 -11.80 0.59
C TRP A 88 -0.54 -10.84 1.62
N SER A 89 -1.31 -9.86 2.10
CA SER A 89 -0.86 -8.95 3.16
C SER A 89 -0.78 -9.68 4.51
N ASP A 90 0.20 -9.26 5.32
CA ASP A 90 0.37 -9.71 6.70
C ASP A 90 -0.85 -9.34 7.56
N ILE A 91 -0.96 -9.99 8.72
CA ILE A 91 -1.91 -9.61 9.76
C ILE A 91 -1.14 -8.87 10.84
N ASP A 92 -1.53 -7.65 11.13
CA ASP A 92 -0.89 -6.83 12.14
C ASP A 92 -1.73 -6.86 13.43
N TYR A 93 -1.12 -7.27 14.55
CA TYR A 93 -1.73 -7.25 15.89
C TYR A 93 -0.94 -6.39 16.86
N VAL A 94 -1.68 -5.73 17.74
CA VAL A 94 -1.14 -5.06 18.90
C VAL A 94 -1.76 -5.64 20.16
N ILE A 95 -0.92 -5.97 21.14
CA ILE A 95 -1.35 -6.40 22.47
C ILE A 95 -1.35 -5.18 23.37
N SER A 96 -2.50 -4.90 24.00
CA SER A 96 -2.68 -3.85 25.00
C SER A 96 -2.98 -4.43 26.37
N CYS A 97 -2.50 -3.75 27.42
CA CYS A 97 -2.80 -4.09 28.80
C CYS A 97 -2.76 -2.85 29.68
N SER A 98 -3.81 -2.63 30.49
CA SER A 98 -3.92 -1.48 31.40
C SER A 98 -2.91 -1.54 32.55
N LYS A 99 -2.47 -2.72 32.96
CA LYS A 99 -1.47 -2.96 33.98
C LYS A 99 -0.54 -4.06 33.52
N ASN A 100 0.54 -3.68 32.86
CA ASN A 100 1.51 -4.63 32.37
C ASN A 100 2.17 -5.37 33.56
N LYS A 101 1.88 -6.65 33.72
CA LYS A 101 2.40 -7.50 34.81
C LYS A 101 3.69 -8.22 34.41
N HIS A 102 3.93 -8.34 33.13
CA HIS A 102 5.08 -9.09 32.60
C HIS A 102 6.15 -8.14 32.09
N PHE A 103 7.40 -8.45 32.40
CA PHE A 103 8.53 -7.64 31.96
C PHE A 103 8.74 -7.70 30.44
N GLU A 104 8.58 -8.89 29.84
CA GLU A 104 8.73 -9.13 28.39
C GLU A 104 7.55 -9.94 27.83
N PRO A 105 6.33 -9.37 27.67
CA PRO A 105 5.17 -10.13 27.25
C PRO A 105 5.33 -10.84 25.91
N LEU A 106 5.97 -10.19 24.93
CA LEU A 106 6.21 -10.80 23.61
C LEU A 106 7.16 -12.00 23.67
N ARG A 107 8.11 -12.01 24.60
CA ARG A 107 9.01 -13.16 24.81
C ARG A 107 8.24 -14.34 25.41
N ILE A 108 7.39 -14.08 26.40
CA ILE A 108 6.56 -15.13 27.00
C ILE A 108 5.63 -15.73 25.92
N LEU A 109 5.01 -14.87 25.09
CA LEU A 109 4.18 -15.34 24.00
C LEU A 109 4.99 -16.13 22.95
N ASN A 110 6.20 -15.67 22.62
CA ASN A 110 7.10 -16.39 21.72
C ASN A 110 7.38 -17.81 22.22
N ASP A 111 7.79 -17.94 23.48
CA ASP A 111 8.16 -19.23 24.07
C ASP A 111 6.93 -20.17 24.11
N TYR A 112 5.76 -19.66 24.46
CA TYR A 112 4.50 -20.41 24.43
C TYR A 112 4.14 -20.89 23.01
N LEU A 113 4.25 -20.01 22.01
CA LEU A 113 3.94 -20.37 20.63
C LEU A 113 4.96 -21.34 20.01
N LEU A 114 6.22 -21.31 20.45
CA LEU A 114 7.24 -22.29 20.04
C LEU A 114 6.88 -23.71 20.52
N GLU A 115 6.26 -23.86 21.68
CA GLU A 115 5.76 -25.15 22.15
C GLU A 115 4.60 -25.69 21.30
N LEU A 116 3.85 -24.81 20.61
CA LEU A 116 2.73 -25.16 19.73
C LEU A 116 3.17 -25.30 18.25
N ASN A 117 4.44 -25.02 17.95
CA ASN A 117 4.95 -24.72 16.62
C ASN A 117 4.63 -25.77 15.54
N ASP A 118 4.82 -27.05 15.83
CA ASP A 118 4.76 -28.12 14.82
C ASP A 118 3.37 -28.30 14.15
N LYS A 119 2.33 -27.72 14.72
CA LYS A 119 0.95 -27.89 14.23
C LYS A 119 0.44 -26.71 13.39
N PHE A 120 0.92 -25.50 13.68
CA PHE A 120 0.28 -24.28 13.16
C PHE A 120 1.23 -23.36 12.41
N PHE A 121 2.52 -23.37 12.76
CA PHE A 121 3.48 -22.41 12.29
C PHE A 121 4.68 -23.08 11.62
N ILE A 122 5.29 -22.38 10.64
CA ILE A 122 6.54 -22.81 9.99
C ILE A 122 7.73 -22.17 10.71
N ASP A 123 7.58 -20.90 11.12
CA ASP A 123 8.66 -20.10 11.69
C ASP A 123 8.10 -19.04 12.64
N ILE A 124 8.79 -18.79 13.72
CA ILE A 124 8.45 -17.75 14.70
C ILE A 124 9.74 -17.01 15.05
N LYS A 125 9.73 -15.68 14.93
CA LYS A 125 10.89 -14.81 15.17
C LYS A 125 10.55 -13.65 16.09
N TYR A 126 11.16 -13.63 17.26
CA TYR A 126 11.10 -12.48 18.14
C TYR A 126 12.24 -11.51 17.84
N ILE A 127 11.90 -10.29 17.38
CA ILE A 127 12.84 -9.22 17.01
C ILE A 127 12.79 -8.17 18.12
N ALA A 128 13.53 -8.40 19.18
CA ALA A 128 13.61 -7.51 20.34
C ALA A 128 14.38 -6.21 20.06
N SER A 129 15.30 -6.22 19.08
CA SER A 129 16.17 -5.07 18.74
C SER A 129 15.53 -4.05 17.79
N ALA A 130 14.31 -4.28 17.33
CA ALA A 130 13.59 -3.32 16.53
C ALA A 130 13.18 -2.10 17.39
N SER A 131 13.01 -0.93 16.78
CA SER A 131 12.53 0.28 17.48
C SER A 131 11.19 0.03 18.21
N ILE A 132 10.34 -0.80 17.61
CA ILE A 132 9.17 -1.40 18.25
C ILE A 132 9.39 -2.92 18.18
N PRO A 133 9.61 -3.60 19.33
CA PRO A 133 9.76 -5.05 19.34
C PRO A 133 8.57 -5.74 18.69
N VAL A 134 8.84 -6.72 17.84
CA VAL A 134 7.81 -7.43 17.08
C VAL A 134 8.06 -8.94 17.11
N LEU A 135 6.99 -9.69 17.25
CA LEU A 135 6.96 -11.13 17.09
C LEU A 135 6.38 -11.44 15.69
N LYS A 136 7.25 -11.92 14.79
CA LYS A 136 6.87 -12.36 13.45
C LYS A 136 6.58 -13.84 13.44
N ILE A 137 5.42 -14.21 12.90
CA ILE A 137 4.95 -15.58 12.84
C ILE A 137 4.57 -15.91 11.40
N PHE A 138 5.03 -17.06 10.90
CA PHE A 138 4.66 -17.58 9.60
C PHE A 138 3.82 -18.84 9.76
N SER A 139 2.55 -18.77 9.37
CA SER A 139 1.66 -19.92 9.43
C SER A 139 2.05 -21.00 8.40
N ASN A 140 1.67 -22.26 8.67
CA ASN A 140 1.94 -23.36 7.76
C ASN A 140 1.03 -23.36 6.51
N ASN A 141 1.17 -24.37 5.65
CA ASN A 141 0.43 -24.49 4.39
C ASN A 141 -1.09 -24.58 4.62
N ASP A 142 -1.54 -25.20 5.71
CA ASP A 142 -2.96 -25.34 6.04
C ASP A 142 -3.62 -23.98 6.33
N TYR A 143 -2.81 -22.99 6.68
CA TYR A 143 -3.19 -21.61 6.92
C TYR A 143 -2.66 -20.65 5.83
N HIS A 144 -2.43 -21.16 4.61
CA HIS A 144 -2.02 -20.39 3.43
C HIS A 144 -0.72 -19.59 3.57
N LYS A 145 0.19 -19.97 4.48
CA LYS A 145 1.46 -19.27 4.74
C LYS A 145 1.28 -17.78 5.06
N ILE A 146 0.23 -17.45 5.80
CA ILE A 146 -0.03 -16.07 6.21
C ILE A 146 1.02 -15.64 7.23
N SER A 147 1.57 -14.44 7.05
CA SER A 147 2.46 -13.81 8.01
C SER A 147 1.65 -12.99 9.02
N LEU A 148 2.07 -13.03 10.28
CA LEU A 148 1.49 -12.24 11.36
C LEU A 148 2.61 -11.46 12.06
N ASP A 149 2.36 -10.19 12.32
CA ASP A 149 3.25 -9.31 13.09
C ASP A 149 2.53 -8.90 14.37
N ILE A 150 3.08 -9.25 15.54
CA ILE A 150 2.49 -8.94 16.84
C ILE A 150 3.44 -8.00 17.59
N SER A 151 2.93 -6.85 18.01
CA SER A 151 3.65 -5.86 18.81
C SER A 151 2.93 -5.56 20.12
N MET A 152 3.61 -4.86 21.04
CA MET A 152 2.99 -4.32 22.25
C MET A 152 2.56 -2.88 22.00
N GLU A 153 1.42 -2.50 22.58
CA GLU A 153 1.02 -1.11 22.65
C GLU A 153 2.02 -0.30 23.47
N ASN A 154 2.44 0.82 22.94
CA ASN A 154 3.27 1.80 23.63
C ASN A 154 2.78 3.22 23.31
N VAL A 155 3.37 4.24 23.94
CA VAL A 155 3.00 5.66 23.75
C VAL A 155 3.15 6.13 22.30
N GLU A 156 4.00 5.48 21.52
CA GLU A 156 4.24 5.78 20.10
C GLU A 156 3.36 4.97 19.13
N HIS A 157 2.58 4.01 19.66
CA HIS A 157 1.78 3.11 18.84
C HIS A 157 0.36 3.65 18.63
N HIS A 158 0.17 4.45 17.59
CA HIS A 158 -1.12 5.05 17.22
C HIS A 158 -1.98 4.14 16.28
N GLY A 159 -1.81 2.82 16.33
CA GLY A 159 -2.44 1.89 15.39
C GLY A 159 -3.97 1.99 15.35
N GLY A 160 -4.63 2.13 16.50
CA GLY A 160 -6.08 2.28 16.59
C GLY A 160 -6.59 3.59 15.99
N GLU A 161 -5.91 4.68 16.27
CA GLU A 161 -6.23 6.02 15.72
C GLU A 161 -6.06 6.04 14.20
N CYS A 162 -4.95 5.46 13.70
CA CYS A 162 -4.72 5.29 12.25
C CYS A 162 -5.84 4.52 11.56
N VAL A 163 -6.34 3.43 12.18
CA VAL A 163 -7.45 2.64 11.62
C VAL A 163 -8.71 3.49 11.50
N ASN A 164 -9.05 4.26 12.54
CA ASN A 164 -10.24 5.12 12.54
C ASN A 164 -10.12 6.23 11.49
N TYR A 165 -8.96 6.87 11.43
CA TYR A 165 -8.66 7.90 10.42
C TYR A 165 -8.82 7.36 9.00
N ILE A 166 -8.19 6.22 8.69
CA ILE A 166 -8.28 5.62 7.36
C ILE A 166 -9.73 5.23 7.02
N LYS A 167 -10.47 4.63 7.96
CA LYS A 167 -11.89 4.29 7.76
C LYS A 167 -12.75 5.52 7.47
N GLN A 168 -12.45 6.65 8.10
CA GLN A 168 -13.11 7.93 7.79
C GLN A 168 -12.76 8.38 6.36
N LYS A 169 -11.47 8.30 5.95
CA LYS A 169 -11.04 8.68 4.61
C LYS A 169 -11.59 7.78 3.51
N ILE A 170 -11.78 6.49 3.77
CA ILE A 170 -12.47 5.58 2.83
C ILE A 170 -13.92 6.02 2.59
N LYS A 171 -14.61 6.53 3.62
CA LYS A 171 -15.97 7.07 3.46
C LYS A 171 -15.99 8.41 2.72
N GLU A 172 -14.94 9.22 2.89
CA GLU A 172 -14.82 10.51 2.22
C GLU A 172 -14.44 10.35 0.74
N TYR A 173 -13.57 9.39 0.42
CA TYR A 173 -13.02 9.16 -0.93
C TYR A 173 -13.29 7.73 -1.38
N GLU A 174 -14.36 7.50 -2.12
CA GLU A 174 -14.72 6.17 -2.65
C GLU A 174 -13.61 5.56 -3.53
N VAL A 175 -12.84 6.41 -4.23
CA VAL A 175 -11.71 5.99 -5.08
C VAL A 175 -10.48 5.55 -4.29
N LEU A 176 -10.41 5.80 -2.97
CA LEU A 176 -9.25 5.49 -2.14
C LEU A 176 -8.93 3.99 -2.15
N THR A 177 -9.94 3.14 -2.07
CA THR A 177 -9.76 1.68 -2.03
C THR A 177 -9.13 1.12 -3.30
N PRO A 178 -9.70 1.31 -4.51
CA PRO A 178 -9.11 0.77 -5.74
C PRO A 178 -7.74 1.38 -6.04
N LEU A 179 -7.53 2.67 -5.80
CA LEU A 179 -6.21 3.30 -5.95
C LEU A 179 -5.18 2.71 -4.99
N THR A 180 -5.57 2.45 -3.73
CA THR A 180 -4.66 1.81 -2.75
C THR A 180 -4.24 0.41 -3.20
N PHE A 181 -5.17 -0.42 -3.66
CA PHE A 181 -4.83 -1.76 -4.14
C PHE A 181 -3.86 -1.71 -5.32
N ALA A 182 -4.11 -0.85 -6.30
CA ALA A 182 -3.25 -0.72 -7.47
C ALA A 182 -1.84 -0.21 -7.12
N LEU A 183 -1.73 0.89 -6.36
CA LEU A 183 -0.42 1.45 -5.99
C LEU A 183 0.38 0.52 -5.06
N LYS A 184 -0.28 -0.14 -4.09
CA LYS A 184 0.38 -1.17 -3.27
C LYS A 184 0.93 -2.30 -4.13
N THR A 185 0.20 -2.73 -5.14
CA THR A 185 0.64 -3.80 -6.05
C THR A 185 1.83 -3.35 -6.89
N ILE A 186 1.83 -2.12 -7.42
CA ILE A 186 2.98 -1.54 -8.14
C ILE A 186 4.23 -1.58 -7.26
N LEU A 187 4.15 -1.03 -6.04
CA LEU A 187 5.30 -0.99 -5.14
C LEU A 187 5.77 -2.39 -4.72
N GLN A 188 4.84 -3.33 -4.54
CA GLN A 188 5.21 -4.70 -4.23
C GLN A 188 5.91 -5.40 -5.40
N LYS A 189 5.45 -5.21 -6.63
CA LYS A 189 6.10 -5.76 -7.84
C LYS A 189 7.50 -5.20 -8.04
N ALA A 190 7.72 -3.96 -7.62
CA ALA A 190 9.02 -3.29 -7.60
C ALA A 190 9.87 -3.61 -6.35
N PHE A 191 9.40 -4.43 -5.40
CA PHE A 191 10.06 -4.70 -4.11
C PHE A 191 10.29 -3.44 -3.26
N LEU A 192 9.39 -2.44 -3.38
CA LEU A 192 9.45 -1.14 -2.71
C LEU A 192 8.39 -0.95 -1.61
N ASN A 193 7.74 -2.03 -1.18
CA ASN A 193 6.67 -2.03 -0.17
C ASN A 193 7.15 -2.33 1.26
N ASP A 194 8.46 -2.50 1.47
CA ASP A 194 9.05 -2.85 2.77
C ASP A 194 9.89 -1.68 3.32
N PRO A 195 9.42 -0.97 4.37
CA PRO A 195 10.15 0.13 4.99
C PRO A 195 11.52 -0.27 5.57
N TYR A 196 11.68 -1.52 6.03
CA TYR A 196 12.97 -2.01 6.53
C TYR A 196 14.03 -2.08 5.43
N LYS A 197 13.60 -2.29 4.20
CA LYS A 197 14.46 -2.28 3.01
C LYS A 197 14.53 -0.90 2.34
N GLY A 198 13.92 0.11 2.93
CA GLY A 198 13.91 1.48 2.41
C GLY A 198 12.76 1.77 1.45
N GLY A 199 11.77 0.90 1.36
CA GLY A 199 10.52 1.11 0.63
C GLY A 199 9.51 1.97 1.40
N LEU A 200 8.29 2.09 0.87
CA LEU A 200 7.21 2.87 1.48
C LEU A 200 6.19 1.94 2.15
N SER A 201 5.79 2.29 3.36
CA SER A 201 4.76 1.56 4.11
C SER A 201 3.38 1.65 3.43
N SER A 202 2.50 0.69 3.73
CA SER A 202 1.09 0.75 3.28
C SER A 202 0.38 2.03 3.74
N TYR A 203 0.66 2.49 4.95
CA TYR A 203 0.14 3.76 5.47
C TYR A 203 0.64 4.95 4.65
N GLY A 204 1.94 4.96 4.34
CA GLY A 204 2.51 6.00 3.47
C GLY A 204 1.86 6.05 2.08
N VAL A 205 1.57 4.89 1.47
CA VAL A 205 0.83 4.85 0.19
C VAL A 205 -0.54 5.49 0.31
N ILE A 206 -1.30 5.17 1.37
CA ILE A 206 -2.63 5.75 1.60
C ILE A 206 -2.53 7.28 1.76
N LEU A 207 -1.55 7.77 2.52
CA LEU A 207 -1.35 9.20 2.69
C LEU A 207 -0.97 9.92 1.38
N LEU A 208 -0.16 9.30 0.51
CA LEU A 208 0.10 9.83 -0.83
C LEU A 208 -1.19 9.99 -1.64
N ILE A 209 -2.06 8.98 -1.61
CA ILE A 209 -3.34 9.04 -2.34
C ILE A 209 -4.22 10.16 -1.78
N ILE A 210 -4.35 10.27 -0.46
CA ILE A 210 -5.16 11.33 0.18
C ILE A 210 -4.62 12.72 -0.18
N HIS A 211 -3.30 12.91 -0.12
CA HIS A 211 -2.68 14.17 -0.54
C HIS A 211 -3.01 14.50 -2.01
N PHE A 212 -2.83 13.54 -2.92
CA PHE A 212 -3.16 13.72 -4.32
C PHE A 212 -4.64 14.09 -4.52
N LEU A 213 -5.57 13.39 -3.88
CA LEU A 213 -7.01 13.67 -3.97
C LEU A 213 -7.35 15.07 -3.43
N ASN A 214 -6.71 15.50 -2.34
CA ASN A 214 -6.87 16.86 -1.82
C ASN A 214 -6.38 17.91 -2.84
N VAL A 215 -5.25 17.65 -3.52
CA VAL A 215 -4.75 18.52 -4.59
C VAL A 215 -5.73 18.59 -5.75
N GLN A 216 -6.27 17.43 -6.20
CA GLN A 216 -7.24 17.40 -7.28
C GLN A 216 -8.55 18.13 -6.91
N LYS A 217 -9.05 17.91 -5.70
CA LYS A 217 -10.24 18.59 -5.17
C LYS A 217 -10.07 20.12 -5.15
N LYS A 218 -8.89 20.61 -4.73
CA LYS A 218 -8.57 22.06 -4.75
C LYS A 218 -8.51 22.64 -6.16
N LYS A 219 -8.06 21.84 -7.13
CA LYS A 219 -8.07 22.22 -8.57
C LYS A 219 -9.49 22.17 -9.19
N GLY A 220 -10.51 21.73 -8.45
CA GLY A 220 -11.88 21.56 -8.94
C GLY A 220 -12.08 20.32 -9.84
N ASN A 221 -11.16 19.39 -9.85
CA ASN A 221 -11.25 18.18 -10.64
C ASN A 221 -12.24 17.18 -10.02
N ASP A 222 -12.87 16.37 -10.87
CA ASP A 222 -13.76 15.29 -10.43
C ASP A 222 -12.94 14.14 -9.82
N ILE A 223 -13.18 13.89 -8.53
CA ILE A 223 -12.55 12.82 -7.73
C ILE A 223 -13.49 11.66 -7.43
N SER A 224 -14.58 11.53 -8.18
CA SER A 224 -15.56 10.45 -8.02
C SER A 224 -15.11 9.15 -8.69
N MET A 225 -15.83 8.07 -8.39
CA MET A 225 -15.63 6.76 -9.02
C MET A 225 -15.81 6.79 -10.54
N LYS A 226 -16.57 7.77 -11.08
CA LYS A 226 -16.75 7.93 -12.54
C LYS A 226 -15.45 8.31 -13.25
N ASN A 227 -14.50 8.89 -12.52
CA ASN A 227 -13.23 9.37 -13.05
C ASN A 227 -12.02 8.53 -12.57
N LEU A 228 -12.27 7.34 -12.02
CA LEU A 228 -11.24 6.50 -11.38
C LEU A 228 -10.04 6.20 -12.30
N GLY A 229 -10.30 5.86 -13.57
CA GLY A 229 -9.23 5.54 -14.53
C GLY A 229 -8.32 6.73 -14.81
N LYS A 230 -8.90 7.93 -14.96
CA LYS A 230 -8.13 9.16 -15.11
C LYS A 230 -7.37 9.51 -13.84
N LEU A 231 -7.98 9.37 -12.65
CA LEU A 231 -7.31 9.61 -11.37
C LEU A 231 -6.11 8.68 -11.18
N PHE A 232 -6.21 7.42 -11.61
CA PHE A 232 -5.09 6.49 -11.57
C PHE A 232 -3.95 6.90 -12.52
N TYR A 233 -4.28 7.32 -13.74
CA TYR A 233 -3.32 7.87 -14.68
C TYR A 233 -2.63 9.12 -14.13
N ASP A 234 -3.42 10.05 -13.59
CA ASP A 234 -2.93 11.32 -13.07
C ASP A 234 -2.05 11.15 -11.83
N ILE A 235 -2.36 10.23 -10.92
CA ILE A 235 -1.53 9.99 -9.71
C ILE A 235 -0.17 9.38 -10.07
N LEU A 236 -0.11 8.50 -11.07
CA LEU A 236 1.14 7.95 -11.57
C LEU A 236 2.01 9.03 -12.22
N TYR A 237 1.41 9.92 -13.02
CA TYR A 237 2.11 11.06 -13.59
C TYR A 237 2.59 12.03 -12.51
N TYR A 238 1.70 12.35 -11.56
CA TYR A 238 1.96 13.30 -10.49
C TYR A 238 3.20 12.90 -9.68
N TYR A 239 3.20 11.74 -9.07
CA TYR A 239 4.33 11.27 -8.26
C TYR A 239 5.50 10.73 -9.08
N GLY A 240 5.27 10.25 -10.30
CA GLY A 240 6.32 9.75 -11.18
C GLY A 240 7.11 10.83 -11.89
N SER A 241 6.52 12.01 -12.13
CA SER A 241 7.12 13.03 -13.01
C SER A 241 6.97 14.46 -12.52
N GLU A 242 5.76 14.87 -12.09
CA GLU A 242 5.44 16.26 -11.79
C GLU A 242 5.91 16.69 -10.40
N TYR A 243 5.63 15.86 -9.37
CA TYR A 243 5.88 16.24 -7.99
C TYR A 243 7.37 16.24 -7.65
N ASP A 244 7.85 17.37 -7.11
CA ASP A 244 9.18 17.45 -6.54
C ASP A 244 9.17 16.82 -5.14
N ILE A 245 9.76 15.62 -5.03
CA ILE A 245 9.77 14.81 -3.82
C ILE A 245 10.58 15.43 -2.67
N THR A 246 11.37 16.46 -2.96
CA THR A 246 12.07 17.25 -1.92
C THR A 246 11.13 18.16 -1.16
N ASN A 247 9.94 18.45 -1.70
CA ASN A 247 8.93 19.20 -1.00
C ASN A 247 8.21 18.30 0.02
N PRO A 248 8.00 18.76 1.25
CA PRO A 248 7.25 18.01 2.25
C PRO A 248 5.80 17.76 1.82
N ILE A 249 5.34 16.53 1.96
CA ILE A 249 3.92 16.17 1.75
C ILE A 249 3.19 16.36 3.06
N ILE A 250 2.22 17.28 3.06
CA ILE A 250 1.38 17.61 4.21
C ILE A 250 -0.07 17.38 3.81
N ILE A 251 -0.77 16.59 4.61
CA ILE A 251 -2.19 16.38 4.45
C ILE A 251 -2.90 17.48 5.21
N GLU A 252 -3.46 18.44 4.47
CA GLU A 252 -4.16 19.57 5.08
C GLU A 252 -5.51 19.10 5.65
N GLU A 253 -5.59 18.97 6.95
CA GLU A 253 -6.81 18.89 7.72
C GLU A 253 -6.76 19.98 8.80
N ASN A 254 -7.50 21.04 8.58
CA ASN A 254 -7.94 22.08 9.54
C ASN A 254 -6.98 22.57 10.63
N GLU A 255 -5.65 22.38 10.54
CA GLU A 255 -4.75 22.69 11.64
C GLU A 255 -3.68 23.71 11.32
N LYS A 256 -3.57 24.58 12.29
CA LYS A 256 -2.52 25.56 12.64
C LYS A 256 -1.28 25.49 11.74
N LEU A 257 -1.27 26.32 10.72
CA LEU A 257 -0.17 26.51 9.77
C LEU A 257 1.20 26.62 10.50
N GLU A 258 1.24 27.26 11.67
CA GLU A 258 2.45 27.41 12.49
C GLU A 258 3.06 26.07 12.93
N GLN A 259 2.24 25.10 13.36
CA GLN A 259 2.72 23.79 13.80
C GLN A 259 3.29 22.99 12.63
N LYS A 260 2.67 23.11 11.44
CA LYS A 260 3.17 22.48 10.20
C LYS A 260 4.53 23.07 9.79
N ILE A 261 4.71 24.37 9.89
CA ILE A 261 5.98 25.03 9.58
C ILE A 261 7.08 24.56 10.54
N ILE A 262 6.79 24.44 11.84
CA ILE A 262 7.74 23.94 12.83
C ILE A 262 8.15 22.51 12.53
N ALA A 263 7.20 21.62 12.23
CA ALA A 263 7.48 20.23 11.87
C ALA A 263 8.36 20.13 10.62
N ILE A 264 8.04 20.88 9.57
CA ILE A 264 8.84 20.92 8.34
C ILE A 264 10.27 21.34 8.63
N HIS A 265 10.45 22.39 9.43
CA HIS A 265 11.78 22.87 9.80
C HIS A 265 12.58 21.81 10.56
N GLN A 266 11.94 21.07 11.50
CA GLN A 266 12.58 19.96 12.21
C GLN A 266 13.07 18.87 11.24
N PHE A 267 12.24 18.45 10.27
CA PHE A 267 12.63 17.44 9.29
C PHE A 267 13.73 17.93 8.34
N GLN A 268 13.74 19.19 7.97
CA GLN A 268 14.83 19.81 7.19
C GLN A 268 16.15 19.81 7.95
N VAL A 269 16.12 20.15 9.24
CA VAL A 269 17.31 20.08 10.12
C VAL A 269 17.83 18.64 10.22
N MET A 270 16.94 17.64 10.24
CA MET A 270 17.29 16.22 10.24
C MET A 270 17.76 15.70 8.87
N LYS A 271 17.80 16.56 7.84
CA LYS A 271 18.18 16.19 6.45
C LYS A 271 17.36 15.03 5.89
N SER A 272 16.06 14.97 6.23
CA SER A 272 15.16 13.99 5.65
C SER A 272 14.91 14.34 4.18
N GLU A 273 15.33 13.47 3.28
CA GLU A 273 15.18 13.69 1.82
C GLU A 273 13.75 13.50 1.34
N PHE A 274 12.97 12.65 2.01
CA PHE A 274 11.56 12.43 1.73
C PHE A 274 10.73 12.62 3.02
N VAL A 275 9.87 13.62 3.01
CA VAL A 275 9.05 14.00 4.16
C VAL A 275 7.57 13.79 3.84
N LEU A 276 6.95 12.88 4.57
CA LEU A 276 5.51 12.61 4.56
C LEU A 276 4.98 12.80 5.98
N VAL A 277 4.41 13.95 6.26
CA VAL A 277 3.96 14.33 7.60
C VAL A 277 2.73 13.51 7.98
N ASP A 278 2.79 12.88 9.15
CA ASP A 278 1.68 12.13 9.71
C ASP A 278 0.55 13.08 10.14
N PRO A 279 -0.68 12.96 9.60
CA PRO A 279 -1.79 13.81 9.99
C PRO A 279 -2.24 13.63 11.46
N LEU A 280 -1.89 12.49 12.07
CA LEU A 280 -2.22 12.19 13.48
C LEU A 280 -1.11 12.64 14.44
N ASN A 281 0.13 12.73 13.93
CA ASN A 281 1.29 13.17 14.72
C ASN A 281 2.25 13.96 13.83
N ILE A 282 2.12 15.28 13.83
CA ILE A 282 2.90 16.18 12.98
C ILE A 282 4.43 16.09 13.21
N SER A 283 4.87 15.56 14.35
CA SER A 283 6.28 15.32 14.64
C SER A 283 6.78 13.99 14.03
N ASN A 284 5.91 13.18 13.45
CA ASN A 284 6.26 11.93 12.82
C ASN A 284 6.39 12.10 11.30
N ASN A 285 7.54 11.70 10.74
CA ASN A 285 7.70 11.50 9.31
C ASN A 285 7.42 10.02 8.98
N VAL A 286 6.27 9.74 8.36
CA VAL A 286 5.87 8.38 7.95
C VAL A 286 6.87 7.78 6.97
N ALA A 287 7.54 8.61 6.17
CA ALA A 287 8.55 8.19 5.19
C ALA A 287 9.98 8.19 5.74
N ARG A 288 10.21 8.33 7.05
CA ARG A 288 11.54 8.42 7.67
C ARG A 288 12.52 7.28 7.27
N ASN A 289 11.99 6.11 6.98
CA ASN A 289 12.78 4.94 6.57
C ASN A 289 12.79 4.72 5.04
N THR A 290 12.10 5.55 4.27
CA THR A 290 11.97 5.42 2.82
C THR A 290 13.20 5.99 2.11
N ARG A 291 14.25 5.18 2.03
CA ARG A 291 15.53 5.56 1.36
C ARG A 291 15.49 5.38 -0.14
N GLN A 292 14.59 4.52 -0.64
CA GLN A 292 14.43 4.21 -2.06
C GLN A 292 13.38 5.07 -2.76
N TYR A 293 13.18 6.32 -2.29
CA TYR A 293 12.14 7.20 -2.83
C TYR A 293 12.33 7.51 -4.33
N GLN A 294 13.57 7.54 -4.83
CA GLN A 294 13.84 7.70 -6.27
C GLN A 294 13.35 6.49 -7.08
N ASN A 295 13.51 5.27 -6.55
CA ASN A 295 12.99 4.05 -7.18
C ASN A 295 11.45 4.02 -7.12
N ILE A 296 10.83 4.54 -6.05
CA ILE A 296 9.38 4.69 -5.95
C ILE A 296 8.87 5.66 -7.04
N LYS A 297 9.52 6.81 -7.19
CA LYS A 297 9.23 7.76 -8.26
C LYS A 297 9.37 7.11 -9.64
N LEU A 298 10.44 6.33 -9.84
CA LEU A 298 10.65 5.60 -11.09
C LEU A 298 9.56 4.55 -11.34
N ALA A 299 9.15 3.79 -10.32
CA ALA A 299 8.09 2.79 -10.47
C ALA A 299 6.76 3.43 -10.92
N PHE A 300 6.38 4.57 -10.34
CA PHE A 300 5.18 5.30 -10.78
C PHE A 300 5.34 5.86 -12.20
N LYS A 301 6.54 6.39 -12.53
CA LYS A 301 6.84 6.85 -13.90
C LYS A 301 6.75 5.74 -14.93
N LEU A 302 7.27 4.55 -14.64
CA LEU A 302 7.17 3.39 -15.52
C LEU A 302 5.71 2.96 -15.70
N GLY A 303 4.91 2.93 -14.65
CA GLY A 303 3.47 2.69 -14.75
C GLY A 303 2.77 3.71 -15.67
N PHE A 304 3.09 4.98 -15.52
CA PHE A 304 2.58 6.03 -16.40
C PHE A 304 3.00 5.84 -17.87
N VAL A 305 4.28 5.54 -18.12
CA VAL A 305 4.81 5.32 -19.47
C VAL A 305 4.16 4.10 -20.11
N SER A 306 3.97 3.01 -19.37
CA SER A 306 3.28 1.80 -19.86
C SER A 306 1.87 2.10 -20.36
N ILE A 307 1.12 2.97 -19.66
CA ILE A 307 -0.20 3.42 -20.12
C ILE A 307 -0.06 4.24 -21.40
N LYS A 308 0.87 5.20 -21.44
CA LYS A 308 1.06 6.09 -22.59
C LYS A 308 1.45 5.31 -23.85
N GLU A 309 2.36 4.35 -23.75
CA GLU A 309 2.76 3.50 -24.87
C GLU A 309 1.60 2.63 -25.39
N SER A 310 0.70 2.21 -24.48
CA SER A 310 -0.52 1.50 -24.87
C SER A 310 -1.47 2.37 -25.70
N CYS A 311 -1.47 3.70 -25.48
CA CYS A 311 -2.17 4.66 -26.34
C CYS A 311 -1.60 4.72 -27.76
N GLU A 312 -0.29 4.68 -27.87
CA GLU A 312 0.41 4.91 -29.15
C GLU A 312 0.37 3.67 -30.06
N CYS A 313 0.41 2.46 -29.51
CA CYS A 313 0.45 1.22 -30.29
C CYS A 313 -0.85 0.87 -31.01
N GLY A 314 -1.96 1.58 -30.76
CA GLY A 314 -3.24 1.36 -31.46
C GLY A 314 -3.86 -0.02 -31.29
N CYS A 315 -3.42 -0.79 -30.30
CA CYS A 315 -4.00 -2.07 -29.97
C CYS A 315 -5.43 -1.83 -29.52
N HIS A 316 -6.41 -2.18 -30.37
CA HIS A 316 -7.81 -2.16 -30.01
C HIS A 316 -8.06 -3.29 -29.00
N TYR A 317 -8.28 -2.92 -27.76
CA TYR A 317 -8.85 -3.84 -26.79
C TYR A 317 -10.31 -4.05 -27.16
N GLN A 318 -10.63 -5.13 -27.86
CA GLN A 318 -12.01 -5.58 -28.02
C GLN A 318 -12.43 -6.27 -26.71
N TYR A 319 -13.36 -5.65 -26.03
CA TYR A 319 -14.05 -6.23 -24.88
C TYR A 319 -15.13 -7.17 -25.40
N ASP A 320 -14.84 -8.47 -25.50
CA ASP A 320 -15.86 -9.51 -25.58
C ASP A 320 -16.35 -9.80 -24.16
N GLY A 321 -17.40 -9.10 -23.77
CA GLY A 321 -18.07 -9.35 -22.50
C GLY A 321 -18.70 -10.72 -22.48
N LEU A 322 -18.04 -11.70 -21.91
CA LEU A 322 -18.58 -12.92 -21.26
C LEU A 322 -17.49 -13.99 -21.17
N ASN A 323 -17.20 -14.43 -19.97
CA ASN A 323 -16.29 -15.53 -19.58
C ASN A 323 -14.81 -15.17 -19.37
N ILE A 324 -14.52 -14.63 -18.20
CA ILE A 324 -13.15 -14.62 -17.66
C ILE A 324 -12.82 -16.05 -17.19
N LYS A 325 -12.12 -16.81 -18.00
CA LYS A 325 -11.33 -17.95 -17.54
C LYS A 325 -10.09 -17.40 -16.84
N GLU A 326 -9.70 -18.00 -15.72
CA GLU A 326 -8.56 -17.57 -14.88
C GLU A 326 -7.20 -17.45 -15.63
N GLU A 327 -7.11 -17.84 -16.90
CA GLU A 327 -5.88 -17.87 -17.71
C GLU A 327 -5.79 -16.76 -18.79
N GLU A 328 -6.82 -15.92 -19.01
CA GLU A 328 -6.88 -14.99 -20.16
C GLU A 328 -6.65 -13.50 -19.81
N CYS A 329 -5.97 -13.19 -18.71
CA CYS A 329 -5.68 -11.80 -18.32
C CYS A 329 -4.52 -11.14 -19.10
N GLU A 330 -4.12 -11.62 -20.27
CA GLU A 330 -3.04 -11.01 -21.08
C GLU A 330 -3.42 -9.64 -21.68
N HIS A 331 -4.70 -9.27 -21.70
CA HIS A 331 -5.20 -8.03 -22.31
C HIS A 331 -5.58 -6.94 -21.30
N ASN A 332 -5.42 -7.19 -20.00
CA ASN A 332 -5.73 -6.22 -18.95
C ASN A 332 -4.58 -5.20 -18.83
N LEU A 333 -4.90 -3.91 -19.05
CA LEU A 333 -3.93 -2.81 -19.04
C LEU A 333 -3.23 -2.69 -17.67
N LEU A 334 -3.97 -2.91 -16.59
CA LEU A 334 -3.42 -2.87 -15.24
C LEU A 334 -2.39 -4.00 -15.00
N ASN A 335 -2.64 -5.21 -15.51
CA ASN A 335 -1.68 -6.31 -15.45
C ASN A 335 -0.41 -6.02 -16.26
N ARG A 336 -0.54 -5.35 -17.42
CA ARG A 336 0.62 -4.88 -18.18
C ARG A 336 1.47 -3.93 -17.35
N ILE A 337 0.87 -2.93 -16.70
CA ILE A 337 1.55 -1.99 -15.81
C ILE A 337 2.31 -2.74 -14.70
N PHE A 338 1.67 -3.72 -14.06
CA PHE A 338 2.28 -4.52 -13.00
C PHE A 338 3.48 -5.35 -13.49
N ASN A 339 3.43 -5.83 -14.73
CA ASN A 339 4.50 -6.62 -15.33
C ASN A 339 5.66 -5.75 -15.81
N ASP A 340 5.39 -4.59 -16.40
CA ASP A 340 6.42 -3.67 -16.90
C ASP A 340 7.23 -3.11 -15.74
N VAL A 341 6.60 -2.68 -14.66
CA VAL A 341 7.29 -2.24 -13.43
C VAL A 341 8.21 -3.33 -12.85
N LYS A 342 7.84 -4.60 -12.99
CA LYS A 342 8.66 -5.72 -12.53
C LYS A 342 9.85 -6.01 -13.44
N ARG A 343 9.69 -5.85 -14.76
CA ARG A 343 10.72 -6.21 -15.76
C ARG A 343 11.91 -5.28 -15.77
N ASP A 344 11.70 -4.00 -15.49
CA ASP A 344 12.72 -2.97 -15.61
C ASP A 344 13.70 -2.90 -14.43
N GLY A 345 13.63 -3.89 -13.51
CA GLY A 345 14.72 -4.21 -12.58
C GLY A 345 15.05 -3.08 -11.59
N ILE A 346 14.02 -2.54 -10.92
CA ILE A 346 14.23 -1.65 -9.79
C ILE A 346 14.75 -2.42 -8.56
#